data_203a59f70b43693fbe3f7e815cc7223e
#
_entry.id   203a59f70b43693fbe3f7e815cc7223e
#
_cell.length_a   1.000
_cell.length_b   1.000
_cell.length_c   1.000
_cell.angle_alpha   90.00
_cell.angle_beta   90.00
_cell.angle_gamma   90.00
#
_symmetry.space_group_name_H-M   'P 1'
#
loop_
_entity.id
_entity.type
_entity.pdbx_description
1 polymer ?
#
loop_
_entity_poly.entity_id
_entity_poly.type
_entity_poly.pdbx_seq_one_letter_code
_entity_poly.pdbx_strand_id
1 'polypeptide(L)'
;EAYYTQITTSGEKKDEKTNSGEAMTIYYYQQPAFNKNGEEKTVELNESRDQPLRMKAYLKLKVNPRKGVISWNEVTEKEVPEKALEKLK
;
A
#
# COMPACT_ATOMS: atom_id res chain seq x y z
N GLU A 1 -0.76 1.12 14.50
CA GLU A 1 -1.16 2.46 14.08
C GLU A 1 -1.59 2.45 12.62
N ALA A 2 -2.63 3.22 12.30
CA ALA A 2 -3.15 3.29 10.93
C ALA A 2 -2.43 4.38 10.13
N TYR A 3 -2.01 4.02 8.92
CA TYR A 3 -1.47 4.96 7.95
C TYR A 3 -2.30 4.89 6.69
N TYR A 4 -2.31 5.94 5.91
CA TYR A 4 -3.11 6.04 4.70
C TYR A 4 -2.23 6.40 3.52
N THR A 5 -2.49 5.78 2.38
CA THR A 5 -1.74 6.07 1.16
C THR A 5 -2.67 6.02 -0.04
N GLN A 6 -2.22 6.61 -1.14
CA GLN A 6 -2.95 6.54 -2.40
C GLN A 6 -2.07 5.85 -3.44
N ILE A 7 -2.66 4.94 -4.20
CA ILE A 7 -1.94 4.25 -5.27
C ILE A 7 -1.82 5.20 -6.47
N THR A 8 -0.60 5.61 -6.75
CA THR A 8 -0.32 6.54 -7.85
C THR A 8 0.52 5.94 -8.96
N THR A 9 1.02 4.71 -8.76
CA THR A 9 1.77 3.98 -9.77
C THR A 9 1.27 2.55 -9.83
N SER A 10 1.62 1.83 -10.91
CA SER A 10 1.26 0.41 -11.04
C SER A 10 2.19 -0.50 -10.22
N GLY A 11 3.14 0.07 -9.50
CA GLY A 11 4.11 -0.71 -8.73
C GLY A 11 5.17 -1.34 -9.61
N GLU A 12 6.08 -2.07 -8.99
CA GLU A 12 7.10 -2.84 -9.71
C GLU A 12 6.62 -4.27 -9.83
N LYS A 13 6.46 -4.74 -11.06
CA LYS A 13 6.01 -6.10 -11.34
C LYS A 13 7.20 -7.04 -11.40
N LYS A 14 7.13 -8.13 -10.64
CA LYS A 14 8.14 -9.17 -10.68
C LYS A 14 7.49 -10.53 -10.88
N ASP A 15 8.06 -11.33 -11.77
CA ASP A 15 7.62 -12.69 -11.98
C ASP A 15 8.57 -13.61 -11.19
N GLU A 16 8.00 -14.38 -10.28
CA GLU A 16 8.75 -15.29 -9.43
C GLU A 16 8.17 -16.70 -9.54
N LYS A 17 8.94 -17.68 -9.10
CA LYS A 17 8.47 -19.08 -9.07
C LYS A 17 8.41 -19.54 -7.62
N THR A 18 7.36 -20.28 -7.30
CA THR A 18 7.24 -20.93 -6.00
C THR A 18 8.18 -22.11 -5.92
N ASN A 19 8.31 -22.69 -4.73
CA ASN A 19 9.14 -23.88 -4.52
C ASN A 19 8.67 -25.08 -5.36
N SER A 20 7.39 -25.11 -5.72
CA SER A 20 6.82 -26.16 -6.57
C SER A 20 6.95 -25.86 -8.06
N GLY A 21 7.60 -24.74 -8.42
CA GLY A 21 7.83 -24.37 -9.83
C GLY A 21 6.71 -23.62 -10.48
N GLU A 22 5.68 -23.25 -9.75
CA GLU A 22 4.57 -22.48 -10.29
C GLU A 22 4.96 -21.00 -10.45
N ALA A 23 4.59 -20.43 -11.60
CA ALA A 23 4.84 -19.01 -11.85
C ALA A 23 3.88 -18.16 -11.04
N MET A 24 4.41 -17.06 -10.48
CA MET A 24 3.60 -16.16 -9.69
C MET A 24 4.05 -14.72 -9.99
N THR A 25 3.08 -13.80 -10.10
CA THR A 25 3.35 -12.40 -10.34
C THR A 25 3.15 -11.64 -9.03
N ILE A 26 4.16 -10.87 -8.64
CA ILE A 26 4.12 -10.07 -7.42
C ILE A 26 4.30 -8.61 -7.79
N TYR A 27 3.43 -7.74 -7.25
CA TYR A 27 3.54 -6.30 -7.41
C TYR A 27 4.09 -5.71 -6.12
N TYR A 28 5.16 -4.93 -6.26
CA TYR A 28 5.82 -4.26 -5.14
C TYR A 28 5.59 -2.75 -5.23
N TYR A 29 5.16 -2.17 -4.12
CA TYR A 29 4.94 -0.74 -4.00
C TYR A 29 5.77 -0.21 -2.85
N GLN A 30 6.54 0.83 -3.10
CA GLN A 30 7.28 1.53 -2.05
C GLN A 30 6.89 3.00 -2.15
N GLN A 31 6.22 3.52 -1.13
CA GLN A 31 5.66 4.86 -1.23
C GLN A 31 5.39 5.45 0.14
N PRO A 32 5.24 6.78 0.23
CA PRO A 32 4.92 7.42 1.50
C PRO A 32 3.47 7.17 1.91
N ALA A 33 3.26 7.03 3.21
CA ALA A 33 1.94 6.93 3.81
C ALA A 33 1.88 7.91 4.97
N PHE A 34 0.68 8.33 5.35
CA PHE A 34 0.48 9.36 6.36
C PHE A 34 -0.57 8.92 7.38
N ASN A 35 -0.30 9.21 8.65
CA ASN A 35 -1.26 8.90 9.70
C ASN A 35 -2.25 10.06 9.89
N LYS A 36 -3.15 9.93 10.87
CA LYS A 36 -4.17 10.95 11.13
C LYS A 36 -3.61 12.33 11.48
N ASN A 37 -2.35 12.38 11.89
CA ASN A 37 -1.68 13.65 12.22
C ASN A 37 -0.89 14.21 11.04
N GLY A 38 -0.88 13.51 9.90
CA GLY A 38 -0.12 13.91 8.73
C GLY A 38 1.34 13.55 8.78
N GLU A 39 1.73 12.69 9.72
CA GLU A 39 3.12 12.24 9.82
C GLU A 39 3.43 11.21 8.74
N GLU A 40 4.56 11.37 8.07
CA GLU A 40 4.95 10.53 6.96
C GLU A 40 5.75 9.32 7.40
N LYS A 41 5.48 8.20 6.73
CA LYS A 41 6.29 6.99 6.86
C LYS A 41 6.34 6.31 5.50
N THR A 42 7.55 5.93 5.06
CA THR A 42 7.68 5.15 3.83
C THR A 42 7.29 3.71 4.11
N VAL A 43 6.36 3.19 3.33
CA VAL A 43 5.84 1.83 3.50
C VAL A 43 6.10 1.01 2.25
N GLU A 44 6.24 -0.30 2.44
CA GLU A 44 6.38 -1.25 1.35
C GLU A 44 5.18 -2.18 1.35
N LEU A 45 4.55 -2.32 0.19
CA LEU A 45 3.44 -3.21 -0.02
C LEU A 45 3.84 -4.23 -1.08
N ASN A 46 3.54 -5.48 -0.83
CA ASN A 46 3.72 -6.49 -1.88
C ASN A 46 2.52 -7.42 -1.87
N GLU A 47 2.11 -7.83 -3.05
CA GLU A 47 0.95 -8.69 -3.18
C GLU A 47 1.07 -9.52 -4.45
N SER A 48 0.78 -10.83 -4.30
CA SER A 48 0.70 -11.73 -5.43
C SER A 48 -0.69 -11.61 -6.03
N ARG A 49 -0.77 -11.14 -7.28
CA ARG A 49 -2.05 -10.99 -7.95
C ARG A 49 -1.84 -10.83 -9.46
N ASP A 50 -2.90 -11.04 -10.22
CA ASP A 50 -2.85 -10.98 -11.68
C ASP A 50 -2.77 -9.56 -12.22
N GLN A 51 -3.24 -8.59 -11.44
CA GLN A 51 -3.31 -7.20 -11.85
C GLN A 51 -2.81 -6.30 -10.73
N PRO A 52 -2.24 -5.12 -11.07
CA PRO A 52 -1.81 -4.16 -10.03
C PRO A 52 -3.01 -3.62 -9.25
N LEU A 53 -2.73 -3.01 -8.12
CA LEU A 53 -3.76 -2.33 -7.34
C LEU A 53 -4.36 -1.20 -8.17
N ARG A 54 -5.65 -0.93 -7.94
CA ARG A 54 -6.37 0.09 -8.69
C ARG A 54 -5.72 1.47 -8.51
N MET A 55 -5.46 2.13 -9.63
CA MET A 55 -4.89 3.48 -9.61
C MET A 55 -5.81 4.45 -8.89
N LYS A 56 -5.20 5.35 -8.12
CA LYS A 56 -5.86 6.38 -7.31
C LYS A 56 -6.68 5.84 -6.14
N ALA A 57 -6.63 4.53 -5.89
CA ALA A 57 -7.30 3.96 -4.71
C ALA A 57 -6.62 4.45 -3.43
N TYR A 58 -7.42 4.75 -2.41
CA TYR A 58 -6.91 5.06 -1.09
C TYR A 58 -6.89 3.79 -0.27
N LEU A 59 -5.80 3.58 0.44
CA LEU A 59 -5.63 2.39 1.28
C LEU A 59 -5.41 2.81 2.72
N LYS A 60 -6.08 2.10 3.63
CA LYS A 60 -5.81 2.20 5.05
C LYS A 60 -4.90 1.05 5.43
N LEU A 61 -3.73 1.38 5.94
CA LEU A 61 -2.70 0.40 6.25
C LEU A 61 -2.60 0.20 7.75
N LYS A 62 -2.55 -1.05 8.16
CA LYS A 62 -2.26 -1.38 9.55
C LYS A 62 -0.75 -1.61 9.66
N VAL A 63 -0.07 -0.76 10.40
CA VAL A 63 1.38 -0.75 10.49
C VAL A 63 1.83 -1.17 11.90
N ASN A 64 2.72 -2.15 11.95
CA ASN A 64 3.34 -2.59 13.19
C ASN A 64 4.76 -1.99 13.25
N PRO A 65 5.19 -1.39 14.37
CA PRO A 65 6.51 -0.78 14.46
C PRO A 65 7.67 -1.72 14.18
N ARG A 66 7.47 -3.02 14.37
CA ARG A 66 8.53 -4.01 14.16
C ARG A 66 8.41 -4.74 12.82
N LYS A 67 7.18 -5.00 12.38
CA LYS A 67 6.92 -5.82 11.18
C LYS A 67 6.61 -5.00 9.94
N GLY A 68 6.34 -3.71 10.09
CA GLY A 68 5.89 -2.86 8.99
C GLY A 68 4.42 -3.05 8.69
N VAL A 69 4.04 -3.00 7.43
CA VAL A 69 2.64 -3.14 7.04
C VAL A 69 2.21 -4.60 7.18
N ILE A 70 1.19 -4.85 8.01
CA ILE A 70 0.67 -6.20 8.22
C ILE A 70 -0.64 -6.46 7.48
N SER A 71 -1.39 -5.43 7.17
CA SER A 71 -2.60 -5.57 6.36
C SER A 71 -3.03 -4.21 5.82
N TRP A 72 -3.92 -4.22 4.82
CA TRP A 72 -4.49 -3.00 4.28
C TRP A 72 -5.87 -3.27 3.73
N ASN A 73 -6.70 -2.20 3.67
CA ASN A 73 -8.03 -2.24 3.06
C ASN A 73 -8.18 -1.02 2.17
N GLU A 74 -8.91 -1.18 1.07
CA GLU A 74 -9.27 -0.03 0.26
C GLU A 74 -10.36 0.76 0.99
N VAL A 75 -10.19 2.07 1.02
CA VAL A 75 -11.15 2.99 1.66
C VAL A 75 -11.51 4.10 0.69
N THR A 76 -12.58 4.84 1.00
CA THR A 76 -12.97 5.99 0.20
C THR A 76 -12.18 7.22 0.65
N GLU A 77 -12.16 8.24 -0.23
CA GLU A 77 -11.50 9.51 0.10
C GLU A 77 -12.05 10.11 1.41
N LYS A 78 -13.34 9.95 1.65
CA LYS A 78 -13.99 10.48 2.86
C LYS A 78 -13.50 9.79 4.13
N GLU A 79 -13.03 8.57 4.03
CA GLU A 79 -12.53 7.81 5.18
C GLU A 79 -11.09 8.16 5.54
N VAL A 80 -10.39 8.87 4.66
CA VAL A 80 -9.01 9.29 4.90
C VAL A 80 -9.01 10.53 5.78
N PRO A 81 -8.26 10.54 6.92
CA PRO A 81 -8.17 11.73 7.75
C PRO A 81 -7.70 12.94 6.97
N GLU A 82 -8.25 14.10 7.30
CA GLU A 82 -8.00 15.34 6.56
C GLU A 82 -6.51 15.64 6.40
N LYS A 83 -5.74 15.51 7.47
CA LYS A 83 -4.30 15.81 7.41
C LYS A 83 -3.54 14.84 6.52
N ALA A 84 -3.92 13.57 6.52
CA ALA A 84 -3.32 12.58 5.64
C ALA A 84 -3.72 12.87 4.20
N LEU A 85 -4.99 13.20 3.96
CA LEU A 85 -5.48 13.49 2.62
C LEU A 85 -4.77 14.69 2.00
N GLU A 86 -4.53 15.74 2.79
CA GLU A 86 -3.80 16.93 2.32
C GLU A 86 -2.40 16.57 1.82
N LYS A 87 -1.74 15.63 2.50
CA LYS A 87 -0.40 15.19 2.11
C LYS A 87 -0.41 14.30 0.86
N LEU A 88 -1.52 13.61 0.62
CA LEU A 88 -1.66 12.72 -0.52
C LEU A 88 -2.09 13.42 -1.81
N LYS A 89 -2.59 14.62 -1.71
CA LYS A 89 -3.03 15.40 -2.87
C LYS A 89 -1.90 16.15 -3.55
#